data_313443102b1acf8eb10da210f3f35b63
#
_entry.id   313443102b1acf8eb10da210f3f35b63
#
_cell.length_a   1.000
_cell.length_b   1.000
_cell.length_c   1.000
_cell.angle_alpha   90.00
_cell.angle_beta   90.00
_cell.angle_gamma   90.00
#
_symmetry.space_group_name_H-M   'P 1'
#
loop_
_entity.id
_entity.type
_entity.pdbx_description
1 polymer ?
#
loop_
_entity_poly.entity_id
_entity_poly.type
_entity_poly.pdbx_seq_one_letter_code
_entity_poly.pdbx_strand_id
1 'polypeptide(L)'
;LADDTIRQMAEVAEAETVRRYGQPPGVWGVFAMGKLGGSELTAGSDLDVIVVYEAPSLDSQTWFTRVTQRLITALTAPTAEGALYEVDMRLRPSGRGGPVAVSLTAFRSYQNEEAWTWEHMALTRLRFVSGDAGLGAKVLSSAKAAIAARASKDAGQIARDVSEMRQRLYREKPGKGLWDLKTEKGGLIDIEFIVQQDMLLMGKPDCIWPNVSDALEGIAASGYQPAAPYVVLQDALAYLQALQQVQRLAVGSEIAADDIPDGLKNRLCRAVAAEDFNALERHLAALKANVHAIAAEKLQLPATD
;
A
#
# COMPACT_ATOMS: atom_id res chain seq x y z
N LEU A 1 -2.50 -15.38 6.46
CA LEU A 1 -3.97 -15.49 6.42
C LEU A 1 -4.54 -14.85 5.15
N ALA A 2 -4.37 -13.50 4.91
CA ALA A 2 -4.96 -12.85 3.73
C ALA A 2 -4.49 -13.47 2.41
N ASP A 3 -3.20 -13.71 2.25
CA ASP A 3 -2.64 -14.36 1.06
C ASP A 3 -3.21 -15.76 0.85
N ASP A 4 -3.35 -16.54 1.91
CA ASP A 4 -3.90 -17.91 1.83
C ASP A 4 -5.40 -17.88 1.47
N THR A 5 -6.14 -16.92 2.04
CA THR A 5 -7.54 -16.68 1.67
C THR A 5 -7.66 -16.33 0.19
N ILE A 6 -6.83 -15.41 -0.31
CA ILE A 6 -6.84 -15.01 -1.72
C ILE A 6 -6.50 -16.22 -2.62
N ARG A 7 -5.47 -17.02 -2.28
CA ARG A 7 -5.10 -18.21 -3.07
C ARG A 7 -6.25 -19.21 -3.15
N GLN A 8 -6.84 -19.59 -2.02
CA GLN A 8 -7.95 -20.53 -1.97
C GLN A 8 -9.18 -20.01 -2.74
N MET A 9 -9.54 -18.74 -2.55
CA MET A 9 -10.68 -18.16 -3.26
C MET A 9 -10.41 -17.99 -4.75
N ALA A 10 -9.18 -17.76 -5.17
CA ALA A 10 -8.80 -17.73 -6.58
C ALA A 10 -8.97 -19.11 -7.23
N GLU A 11 -8.55 -20.18 -6.59
CA GLU A 11 -8.75 -21.56 -7.06
C GLU A 11 -10.23 -21.91 -7.18
N VAL A 12 -11.04 -21.57 -6.19
CA VAL A 12 -12.49 -21.78 -6.20
C VAL A 12 -13.15 -20.98 -7.32
N ALA A 13 -12.79 -19.71 -7.48
CA ALA A 13 -13.33 -18.84 -8.53
C ALA A 13 -12.97 -19.34 -9.93
N GLU A 14 -11.75 -19.85 -10.11
CA GLU A 14 -11.30 -20.45 -11.37
C GLU A 14 -12.09 -21.74 -11.67
N ALA A 15 -12.13 -22.68 -10.73
CA ALA A 15 -12.86 -23.94 -10.89
C ALA A 15 -14.32 -23.73 -11.26
N GLU A 16 -15.00 -22.79 -10.60
CA GLU A 16 -16.40 -22.45 -10.90
C GLU A 16 -16.54 -21.77 -12.28
N THR A 17 -15.55 -20.98 -12.69
CA THR A 17 -15.55 -20.34 -14.01
C THR A 17 -15.31 -21.37 -15.11
N VAL A 18 -14.36 -22.29 -14.91
CA VAL A 18 -14.09 -23.42 -15.82
C VAL A 18 -15.34 -24.29 -16.00
N ARG A 19 -16.02 -24.63 -14.91
CA ARG A 19 -17.26 -25.42 -14.95
C ARG A 19 -18.34 -24.82 -15.83
N ARG A 20 -18.47 -23.49 -15.86
CA ARG A 20 -19.53 -22.77 -16.56
C ARG A 20 -19.16 -22.32 -17.98
N TYR A 21 -17.90 -21.99 -18.21
CA TYR A 21 -17.44 -21.28 -19.42
C TYR A 21 -16.26 -21.94 -20.12
N GLY A 22 -15.82 -23.12 -19.65
CA GLY A 22 -14.66 -23.84 -20.21
C GLY A 22 -13.34 -23.34 -19.69
N GLN A 23 -12.26 -23.94 -20.20
CA GLN A 23 -10.90 -23.66 -19.79
C GLN A 23 -10.51 -22.19 -19.99
N PRO A 24 -9.59 -21.64 -19.16
CA PRO A 24 -9.09 -20.29 -19.35
C PRO A 24 -8.43 -20.16 -20.73
N PRO A 25 -8.72 -19.08 -21.48
CA PRO A 25 -8.11 -18.85 -22.79
C PRO A 25 -6.66 -18.36 -22.72
N GLY A 26 -6.06 -18.37 -21.56
CA GLY A 26 -4.70 -17.94 -21.27
C GLY A 26 -4.38 -18.10 -19.78
N VAL A 27 -3.46 -17.34 -19.28
CA VAL A 27 -3.03 -17.35 -17.86
C VAL A 27 -3.44 -16.06 -17.16
N TRP A 28 -3.62 -16.12 -15.83
CA TRP A 28 -3.98 -14.98 -15.02
C TRP A 28 -3.33 -15.02 -13.64
N GLY A 29 -3.34 -13.90 -12.95
CA GLY A 29 -2.81 -13.81 -11.60
C GLY A 29 -3.38 -12.64 -10.82
N VAL A 30 -3.33 -12.79 -9.50
CA VAL A 30 -3.75 -11.81 -8.50
C VAL A 30 -2.53 -11.17 -7.88
N PHE A 31 -2.53 -9.86 -7.83
CA PHE A 31 -1.44 -9.06 -7.29
C PHE A 31 -1.97 -8.18 -6.17
N ALA A 32 -1.22 -8.16 -5.07
CA ALA A 32 -1.46 -7.31 -3.92
C ALA A 32 -0.82 -5.94 -4.11
N MET A 33 -1.50 -4.91 -3.62
CA MET A 33 -1.07 -3.52 -3.59
C MET A 33 -1.21 -2.97 -2.16
N GLY A 34 -0.89 -1.71 -1.95
CA GLY A 34 -1.10 -1.04 -0.69
C GLY A 34 -0.53 -1.79 0.53
N LYS A 35 -1.27 -1.83 1.64
CA LYS A 35 -0.83 -2.56 2.85
C LYS A 35 -0.74 -4.07 2.63
N LEU A 36 -1.62 -4.65 1.81
CA LEU A 36 -1.56 -6.06 1.45
C LEU A 36 -0.27 -6.38 0.68
N GLY A 37 0.11 -5.52 -0.27
CA GLY A 37 1.35 -5.64 -1.03
C GLY A 37 2.59 -5.63 -0.15
N GLY A 38 2.64 -4.72 0.81
CA GLY A 38 3.72 -4.62 1.80
C GLY A 38 3.69 -5.67 2.90
N SER A 39 2.68 -6.55 2.96
CA SER A 39 2.47 -7.49 4.07
C SER A 39 2.28 -6.79 5.43
N GLU A 40 1.61 -5.61 5.42
CA GLU A 40 1.43 -4.72 6.57
C GLU A 40 -0.04 -4.53 6.95
N LEU A 41 -0.89 -5.53 6.69
CA LEU A 41 -2.30 -5.47 7.05
C LEU A 41 -2.49 -5.32 8.55
N THR A 42 -3.40 -4.46 8.92
CA THR A 42 -3.92 -4.34 10.29
C THR A 42 -5.38 -4.81 10.34
N ALA A 43 -5.93 -5.01 11.53
CA ALA A 43 -7.34 -5.33 11.66
C ALA A 43 -8.21 -4.30 10.92
N GLY A 44 -9.20 -4.76 10.16
CA GLY A 44 -10.08 -3.92 9.36
C GLY A 44 -9.41 -3.25 8.15
N SER A 45 -8.26 -3.75 7.69
CA SER A 45 -7.67 -3.31 6.41
C SER A 45 -8.37 -3.95 5.23
N ASP A 46 -8.60 -3.16 4.18
CA ASP A 46 -9.09 -3.65 2.89
C ASP A 46 -8.01 -4.45 2.18
N LEU A 47 -8.41 -5.33 1.28
CA LEU A 47 -7.53 -6.02 0.35
C LEU A 47 -7.40 -5.16 -0.92
N ASP A 48 -6.30 -4.43 -1.04
CA ASP A 48 -5.96 -3.75 -2.30
C ASP A 48 -5.43 -4.78 -3.30
N VAL A 49 -6.20 -5.10 -4.34
CA VAL A 49 -5.83 -6.12 -5.33
C VAL A 49 -6.00 -5.63 -6.75
N ILE A 50 -5.16 -6.13 -7.66
CA ILE A 50 -5.35 -6.06 -9.09
C ILE A 50 -5.27 -7.45 -9.70
N VAL A 51 -6.01 -7.68 -10.79
CA VAL A 51 -5.97 -8.92 -11.56
C VAL A 51 -5.43 -8.63 -12.94
N VAL A 52 -4.37 -9.35 -13.30
CA VAL A 52 -3.73 -9.25 -14.61
C VAL A 52 -3.80 -10.59 -15.32
N TYR A 53 -3.99 -10.58 -16.63
CA TYR A 53 -4.00 -11.79 -17.46
C TYR A 53 -3.17 -11.63 -18.74
N GLU A 54 -2.76 -12.75 -19.32
CA GLU A 54 -2.13 -12.83 -20.65
C GLU A 54 -2.86 -13.86 -21.49
N ALA A 55 -3.37 -13.46 -22.64
CA ALA A 55 -4.14 -14.32 -23.55
C ALA A 55 -3.89 -13.92 -25.00
N PRO A 56 -4.03 -14.86 -25.96
CA PRO A 56 -3.76 -14.61 -27.37
C PRO A 56 -4.81 -13.77 -28.09
N SER A 57 -6.04 -13.67 -27.54
CA SER A 57 -7.16 -12.96 -28.17
C SER A 57 -7.79 -11.93 -27.24
N LEU A 58 -8.23 -10.81 -27.81
CA LEU A 58 -8.97 -9.76 -27.10
C LEU A 58 -10.34 -10.26 -26.58
N ASP A 59 -10.97 -11.22 -27.25
CA ASP A 59 -12.23 -11.81 -26.83
C ASP A 59 -12.12 -12.55 -25.48
N SER A 60 -10.89 -12.84 -25.07
CA SER A 60 -10.58 -13.52 -23.80
C SER A 60 -10.95 -12.70 -22.56
N GLN A 61 -11.07 -11.37 -22.65
CA GLN A 61 -11.36 -10.48 -21.54
C GLN A 61 -12.61 -10.88 -20.75
N THR A 62 -13.64 -11.35 -21.44
CA THR A 62 -14.91 -11.76 -20.82
C THR A 62 -14.70 -12.88 -19.79
N TRP A 63 -13.87 -13.87 -20.09
CA TRP A 63 -13.56 -14.97 -19.18
C TRP A 63 -12.86 -14.46 -17.92
N PHE A 64 -11.83 -13.62 -18.09
CA PHE A 64 -11.07 -13.05 -16.98
C PHE A 64 -11.89 -12.05 -16.14
N THR A 65 -12.79 -11.31 -16.75
CA THR A 65 -13.76 -10.49 -16.01
C THR A 65 -14.65 -11.35 -15.12
N ARG A 66 -15.12 -12.50 -15.60
CA ARG A 66 -15.97 -13.40 -14.83
C ARG A 66 -15.26 -14.05 -13.65
N VAL A 67 -14.04 -14.54 -13.84
CA VAL A 67 -13.28 -15.13 -12.73
C VAL A 67 -12.95 -14.08 -11.68
N THR A 68 -12.58 -12.86 -12.09
CA THR A 68 -12.32 -11.75 -11.17
C THR A 68 -13.55 -11.37 -10.36
N GLN A 69 -14.72 -11.26 -10.98
CA GLN A 69 -15.98 -10.97 -10.28
C GLN A 69 -16.33 -12.05 -9.25
N ARG A 70 -16.08 -13.34 -9.58
CA ARG A 70 -16.28 -14.45 -8.63
C ARG A 70 -15.30 -14.37 -7.47
N LEU A 71 -14.05 -14.08 -7.76
CA LEU A 71 -13.02 -13.90 -6.71
C LEU A 71 -13.44 -12.79 -5.74
N ILE A 72 -13.85 -11.62 -6.25
CA ILE A 72 -14.34 -10.52 -5.41
C ILE A 72 -15.52 -10.98 -4.56
N THR A 73 -16.51 -11.63 -5.19
CA THR A 73 -17.70 -12.14 -4.48
C THR A 73 -17.31 -13.13 -3.39
N ALA A 74 -16.37 -14.04 -3.65
CA ALA A 74 -15.92 -15.02 -2.66
C ALA A 74 -15.16 -14.37 -1.48
N LEU A 75 -14.32 -13.38 -1.76
CA LEU A 75 -13.55 -12.66 -0.74
C LEU A 75 -14.42 -11.75 0.13
N THR A 76 -15.51 -11.21 -0.41
CA THR A 76 -16.44 -10.30 0.29
C THR A 76 -17.70 -10.99 0.81
N ALA A 77 -17.82 -12.32 0.62
CA ALA A 77 -18.98 -13.06 1.06
C ALA A 77 -19.18 -12.96 2.57
N PRO A 78 -20.36 -12.57 3.05
CA PRO A 78 -20.65 -12.55 4.47
C PRO A 78 -20.71 -13.99 5.01
N THR A 79 -20.08 -14.21 6.16
CA THR A 79 -20.18 -15.44 6.94
C THR A 79 -21.10 -15.23 8.14
N ALA A 80 -21.37 -16.30 8.93
CA ALA A 80 -22.11 -16.17 10.17
C ALA A 80 -21.43 -15.19 11.17
N GLU A 81 -20.11 -15.05 11.06
CA GLU A 81 -19.28 -14.17 11.90
C GLU A 81 -19.06 -12.78 11.28
N GLY A 82 -19.68 -12.48 10.14
CA GLY A 82 -19.51 -11.25 9.37
C GLY A 82 -18.62 -11.41 8.14
N ALA A 83 -18.27 -10.29 7.49
CA ALA A 83 -17.34 -10.26 6.36
C ALA A 83 -15.90 -10.20 6.89
N LEU A 84 -15.02 -11.02 6.30
CA LEU A 84 -13.62 -11.07 6.71
C LEU A 84 -12.81 -9.89 6.15
N TYR A 85 -13.05 -9.54 4.88
CA TYR A 85 -12.35 -8.47 4.18
C TYR A 85 -13.30 -7.66 3.30
N GLU A 86 -12.96 -6.38 3.12
CA GLU A 86 -13.40 -5.58 1.99
C GLU A 86 -12.34 -5.67 0.89
N VAL A 87 -12.75 -5.56 -0.40
CA VAL A 87 -11.84 -5.64 -1.54
C VAL A 87 -11.82 -4.29 -2.25
N ASP A 88 -10.64 -3.73 -2.39
CA ASP A 88 -10.41 -2.49 -3.14
C ASP A 88 -9.60 -2.76 -4.42
N MET A 89 -10.17 -2.42 -5.56
CA MET A 89 -9.52 -2.57 -6.86
C MET A 89 -9.24 -1.22 -7.53
N ARG A 90 -9.27 -0.11 -6.80
CA ARG A 90 -9.09 1.25 -7.36
C ARG A 90 -7.67 1.52 -7.85
N LEU A 91 -6.68 0.73 -7.41
CA LEU A 91 -5.28 0.85 -7.82
C LEU A 91 -4.97 0.16 -9.17
N ARG A 92 -5.99 -0.44 -9.83
CA ARG A 92 -5.82 -0.98 -11.18
C ARG A 92 -5.73 0.13 -12.23
N PRO A 93 -5.11 -0.12 -13.40
CA PRO A 93 -5.08 0.81 -14.52
C PRO A 93 -6.45 1.45 -14.82
N SER A 94 -6.48 2.77 -14.99
CA SER A 94 -7.69 3.59 -15.17
C SER A 94 -8.68 3.52 -13.98
N GLY A 95 -8.27 3.05 -12.82
CA GLY A 95 -9.05 3.04 -11.60
C GLY A 95 -10.45 2.43 -11.76
N ARG A 96 -11.49 3.13 -11.28
CA ARG A 96 -12.89 2.66 -11.39
C ARG A 96 -13.41 2.64 -12.83
N GLY A 97 -12.84 3.42 -13.73
CA GLY A 97 -13.24 3.45 -15.15
C GLY A 97 -12.67 2.28 -15.97
N GLY A 98 -11.62 1.63 -15.49
CA GLY A 98 -10.98 0.51 -16.17
C GLY A 98 -11.64 -0.85 -15.91
N PRO A 99 -11.31 -1.86 -16.76
CA PRO A 99 -11.81 -3.21 -16.58
C PRO A 99 -11.31 -3.82 -15.26
N VAL A 100 -12.11 -4.74 -14.67
CA VAL A 100 -11.74 -5.40 -13.40
C VAL A 100 -10.57 -6.38 -13.55
N ALA A 101 -10.36 -6.94 -14.74
CA ALA A 101 -9.18 -7.70 -15.13
C ALA A 101 -8.48 -6.98 -16.28
N VAL A 102 -7.17 -6.80 -16.18
CA VAL A 102 -6.37 -6.04 -17.14
C VAL A 102 -5.42 -6.98 -17.88
N SER A 103 -5.31 -6.86 -19.21
CA SER A 103 -4.31 -7.64 -19.94
C SER A 103 -2.88 -7.14 -19.63
N LEU A 104 -1.89 -8.03 -19.67
CA LEU A 104 -0.48 -7.66 -19.46
C LEU A 104 -0.04 -6.56 -20.43
N THR A 105 -0.52 -6.60 -21.68
CA THR A 105 -0.23 -5.57 -22.69
C THR A 105 -0.82 -4.22 -22.28
N ALA A 106 -2.09 -4.18 -21.87
CA ALA A 106 -2.74 -2.94 -21.42
C ALA A 106 -2.10 -2.42 -20.12
N PHE A 107 -1.72 -3.31 -19.18
CA PHE A 107 -0.99 -2.92 -17.99
C PHE A 107 0.34 -2.22 -18.34
N ARG A 108 1.12 -2.80 -19.26
CA ARG A 108 2.40 -2.22 -19.70
C ARG A 108 2.23 -0.86 -20.37
N SER A 109 1.30 -0.77 -21.32
CA SER A 109 1.03 0.51 -22.04
C SER A 109 0.63 1.58 -21.04
N TYR A 110 -0.34 1.29 -20.17
CA TYR A 110 -0.82 2.23 -19.17
C TYR A 110 0.31 2.74 -18.26
N GLN A 111 1.13 1.84 -17.72
CA GLN A 111 2.19 2.23 -16.81
C GLN A 111 3.30 3.06 -17.48
N ASN A 112 3.53 2.87 -18.76
CA ASN A 112 4.57 3.61 -19.50
C ASN A 112 4.08 4.96 -20.05
N GLU A 113 2.80 5.09 -20.36
CA GLU A 113 2.26 6.19 -21.18
C GLU A 113 1.29 7.09 -20.41
N GLU A 114 0.45 6.54 -19.53
CA GLU A 114 -0.70 7.21 -18.94
C GLU A 114 -0.60 7.40 -17.43
N ALA A 115 0.11 6.50 -16.72
CA ALA A 115 0.12 6.46 -15.27
C ALA A 115 0.74 7.73 -14.65
N TRP A 116 0.06 8.22 -13.63
CA TRP A 116 0.50 9.36 -12.82
C TRP A 116 1.59 8.96 -11.83
N THR A 117 2.34 9.92 -11.32
CA THR A 117 3.40 9.68 -10.32
C THR A 117 2.88 8.91 -9.09
N TRP A 118 1.67 9.22 -8.60
CA TRP A 118 1.08 8.51 -7.46
C TRP A 118 0.77 7.03 -7.76
N GLU A 119 0.48 6.67 -9.00
CA GLU A 119 0.27 5.27 -9.40
C GLU A 119 1.61 4.52 -9.43
N HIS A 120 2.69 5.17 -9.87
CA HIS A 120 4.03 4.60 -9.74
C HIS A 120 4.47 4.46 -8.28
N MET A 121 4.10 5.39 -7.39
CA MET A 121 4.28 5.20 -5.94
C MET A 121 3.55 3.96 -5.46
N ALA A 122 2.30 3.77 -5.85
CA ALA A 122 1.53 2.58 -5.47
C ALA A 122 2.15 1.28 -6.03
N LEU A 123 2.75 1.30 -7.24
CA LEU A 123 3.45 0.16 -7.83
C LEU A 123 4.67 -0.29 -7.03
N THR A 124 5.30 0.56 -6.23
CA THR A 124 6.41 0.15 -5.36
C THR A 124 5.99 -0.95 -4.38
N ARG A 125 4.70 -1.06 -4.11
CA ARG A 125 4.11 -2.05 -3.20
C ARG A 125 3.47 -3.25 -3.92
N LEU A 126 3.70 -3.39 -5.24
CA LEU A 126 3.14 -4.48 -6.02
C LEU A 126 3.80 -5.82 -5.64
N ARG A 127 2.99 -6.84 -5.35
CA ARG A 127 3.43 -8.20 -5.00
C ARG A 127 2.52 -9.24 -5.63
N PHE A 128 3.10 -10.31 -6.18
CA PHE A 128 2.35 -11.47 -6.69
C PHE A 128 1.80 -12.31 -5.52
N VAL A 129 0.54 -12.74 -5.61
CA VAL A 129 -0.12 -13.54 -4.57
C VAL A 129 -0.54 -14.91 -5.08
N SER A 130 -1.20 -14.98 -6.25
CA SER A 130 -1.79 -16.22 -6.76
C SER A 130 -1.90 -16.24 -8.27
N GLY A 131 -1.97 -17.43 -8.88
CA GLY A 131 -2.12 -17.64 -10.31
C GLY A 131 -0.85 -18.13 -10.98
N ASP A 132 -0.64 -17.78 -12.26
CA ASP A 132 0.52 -18.20 -13.04
C ASP A 132 1.80 -17.45 -12.62
N ALA A 133 2.81 -18.20 -12.16
CA ALA A 133 4.07 -17.61 -11.67
C ALA A 133 4.89 -16.95 -12.80
N GLY A 134 4.80 -17.44 -14.03
CA GLY A 134 5.46 -16.85 -15.20
C GLY A 134 4.87 -15.48 -15.52
N LEU A 135 3.54 -15.35 -15.49
CA LEU A 135 2.87 -14.08 -15.60
C LEU A 135 3.22 -13.16 -14.41
N GLY A 136 3.27 -13.71 -13.20
CA GLY A 136 3.70 -13.00 -12.00
C GLY A 136 5.05 -12.30 -12.19
N ALA A 137 6.05 -13.04 -12.66
CA ALA A 137 7.38 -12.49 -12.96
C ALA A 137 7.34 -11.40 -14.04
N LYS A 138 6.56 -11.58 -15.11
CA LYS A 138 6.40 -10.60 -16.20
C LYS A 138 5.78 -9.29 -15.71
N VAL A 139 4.75 -9.36 -14.88
CA VAL A 139 4.07 -8.16 -14.32
C VAL A 139 4.99 -7.40 -13.38
N LEU A 140 5.67 -8.09 -12.44
CA LEU A 140 6.62 -7.47 -11.52
C LEU A 140 7.78 -6.82 -12.26
N SER A 141 8.36 -7.49 -13.27
CA SER A 141 9.41 -6.92 -14.11
C SER A 141 8.92 -5.68 -14.87
N SER A 142 7.69 -5.71 -15.40
CA SER A 142 7.09 -4.58 -16.13
C SER A 142 6.87 -3.38 -15.21
N ALA A 143 6.40 -3.59 -13.97
CA ALA A 143 6.23 -2.54 -12.97
C ALA A 143 7.57 -1.87 -12.61
N LYS A 144 8.60 -2.68 -12.33
CA LYS A 144 9.95 -2.19 -12.03
C LYS A 144 10.55 -1.41 -13.20
N ALA A 145 10.34 -1.88 -14.42
CA ALA A 145 10.80 -1.18 -15.64
C ALA A 145 10.09 0.16 -15.83
N ALA A 146 8.77 0.25 -15.58
CA ALA A 146 8.01 1.49 -15.66
C ALA A 146 8.50 2.53 -14.63
N ILE A 147 8.78 2.10 -13.39
CA ILE A 147 9.35 2.95 -12.34
C ILE A 147 10.72 3.49 -12.78
N ALA A 148 11.61 2.63 -13.29
CA ALA A 148 12.92 3.04 -13.76
C ALA A 148 12.85 4.02 -14.95
N ALA A 149 11.94 3.78 -15.89
CA ALA A 149 11.70 4.66 -17.02
C ALA A 149 11.16 6.04 -16.57
N ARG A 150 10.28 6.08 -15.56
CA ARG A 150 9.77 7.34 -15.00
C ARG A 150 10.89 8.16 -14.35
N ALA A 151 11.74 7.51 -13.55
CA ALA A 151 12.88 8.16 -12.90
C ALA A 151 13.85 8.81 -13.92
N SER A 152 14.14 8.11 -15.01
CA SER A 152 15.06 8.60 -16.03
C SER A 152 14.48 9.73 -16.91
N LYS A 153 13.15 9.88 -16.97
CA LYS A 153 12.51 10.96 -17.75
C LYS A 153 12.60 12.31 -17.05
N ASP A 154 12.15 12.40 -15.80
CA ASP A 154 12.16 13.66 -15.05
C ASP A 154 12.04 13.41 -13.54
N ALA A 155 13.18 13.27 -12.89
CA ALA A 155 13.25 13.13 -11.43
C ALA A 155 12.72 14.37 -10.68
N GLY A 156 12.92 15.58 -11.25
CA GLY A 156 12.41 16.82 -10.68
C GLY A 156 10.89 16.88 -10.70
N GLN A 157 10.24 16.32 -11.73
CA GLN A 157 8.78 16.23 -11.77
C GLN A 157 8.24 15.26 -10.72
N ILE A 158 8.92 14.12 -10.51
CA ILE A 158 8.54 13.17 -9.44
C ILE A 158 8.50 13.90 -8.09
N ALA A 159 9.56 14.60 -7.72
CA ALA A 159 9.63 15.32 -6.45
C ALA A 159 8.52 16.36 -6.30
N ARG A 160 8.24 17.15 -7.37
CA ARG A 160 7.14 18.13 -7.38
C ARG A 160 5.78 17.47 -7.21
N ASP A 161 5.48 16.43 -7.99
CA ASP A 161 4.20 15.73 -7.93
C ASP A 161 3.95 15.14 -6.53
N VAL A 162 4.97 14.53 -5.92
CA VAL A 162 4.87 13.93 -4.58
C VAL A 162 4.64 15.01 -3.52
N SER A 163 5.39 16.13 -3.60
CA SER A 163 5.21 17.27 -2.71
C SER A 163 3.79 17.84 -2.79
N GLU A 164 3.32 18.14 -4.00
CA GLU A 164 1.97 18.68 -4.24
C GLU A 164 0.89 17.72 -3.76
N MET A 165 1.05 16.42 -4.01
CA MET A 165 0.11 15.41 -3.55
C MET A 165 0.06 15.33 -2.03
N ARG A 166 1.20 15.38 -1.33
CA ARG A 166 1.21 15.34 0.12
C ARG A 166 0.58 16.61 0.72
N GLN A 167 0.87 17.80 0.17
CA GLN A 167 0.22 19.04 0.55
C GLN A 167 -1.29 19.00 0.34
N ARG A 168 -1.72 18.45 -0.80
CA ARG A 168 -3.15 18.27 -1.10
C ARG A 168 -3.82 17.35 -0.06
N LEU A 169 -3.18 16.25 0.32
CA LEU A 169 -3.71 15.36 1.36
C LEU A 169 -3.83 16.06 2.71
N TYR A 170 -2.87 16.92 3.11
CA TYR A 170 -2.98 17.71 4.33
C TYR A 170 -4.19 18.64 4.30
N ARG A 171 -4.52 19.23 3.16
CA ARG A 171 -5.68 20.12 3.02
C ARG A 171 -7.02 19.39 2.96
N GLU A 172 -7.09 18.31 2.17
CA GLU A 172 -8.34 17.58 1.92
C GLU A 172 -8.71 16.60 3.05
N LYS A 173 -7.71 16.08 3.73
CA LYS A 173 -7.83 15.13 4.84
C LYS A 173 -6.92 15.57 6.00
N PRO A 174 -7.21 16.70 6.64
CA PRO A 174 -6.43 17.13 7.79
C PRO A 174 -6.50 16.07 8.87
N GLY A 175 -5.39 15.89 9.58
CA GLY A 175 -5.35 14.98 10.71
C GLY A 175 -6.30 15.41 11.83
N LYS A 176 -6.71 14.45 12.65
CA LYS A 176 -7.64 14.64 13.76
C LYS A 176 -6.93 14.73 15.12
N GLY A 177 -5.68 15.20 15.11
CA GLY A 177 -4.87 15.38 16.31
C GLY A 177 -3.91 14.24 16.59
N LEU A 178 -3.36 14.21 17.82
CA LEU A 178 -2.25 13.35 18.22
C LEU A 178 -2.49 11.87 17.91
N TRP A 179 -3.70 11.38 18.13
CA TRP A 179 -4.09 9.97 17.99
C TRP A 179 -4.49 9.56 16.57
N ASP A 180 -4.50 10.47 15.60
CA ASP A 180 -4.51 10.09 14.18
C ASP A 180 -3.08 9.68 13.76
N LEU A 181 -2.77 8.42 13.94
CA LEU A 181 -1.45 7.86 13.66
C LEU A 181 -1.14 7.75 12.16
N LYS A 182 -2.15 7.95 11.30
CA LYS A 182 -2.02 7.73 9.87
C LYS A 182 -1.86 9.03 9.09
N THR A 183 -2.83 9.94 9.18
CA THR A 183 -2.95 11.09 8.28
C THR A 183 -2.40 12.38 8.85
N GLU A 184 -2.35 12.51 10.18
CA GLU A 184 -1.75 13.66 10.87
C GLU A 184 -0.29 13.86 10.47
N LYS A 185 0.19 15.10 10.54
CA LYS A 185 1.59 15.45 10.28
C LYS A 185 2.52 14.58 11.14
N GLY A 186 3.53 13.98 10.51
CA GLY A 186 4.41 13.03 11.17
C GLY A 186 3.80 11.63 11.39
N GLY A 187 2.67 11.32 10.78
CA GLY A 187 2.05 10.00 10.80
C GLY A 187 2.61 9.04 9.75
N LEU A 188 2.04 7.85 9.71
CA LEU A 188 2.49 6.75 8.82
C LEU A 188 2.54 7.14 7.34
N ILE A 189 1.61 7.98 6.86
CA ILE A 189 1.60 8.44 5.47
C ILE A 189 2.87 9.23 5.13
N ASP A 190 3.42 10.03 6.04
CA ASP A 190 4.65 10.77 5.77
C ASP A 190 5.82 9.81 5.53
N ILE A 191 5.94 8.76 6.33
CA ILE A 191 6.97 7.73 6.16
C ILE A 191 6.77 6.99 4.83
N GLU A 192 5.53 6.58 4.51
CA GLU A 192 5.20 5.93 3.25
C GLU A 192 5.56 6.80 2.03
N PHE A 193 5.26 8.10 2.07
CA PHE A 193 5.57 9.02 0.99
C PHE A 193 7.08 9.19 0.78
N ILE A 194 7.86 9.29 1.87
CA ILE A 194 9.32 9.39 1.81
C ILE A 194 9.92 8.17 1.11
N VAL A 195 9.59 6.96 1.58
CA VAL A 195 10.19 5.75 1.00
C VAL A 195 9.75 5.51 -0.45
N GLN A 196 8.48 5.78 -0.76
CA GLN A 196 7.98 5.64 -2.13
C GLN A 196 8.62 6.66 -3.07
N GLN A 197 8.77 7.92 -2.66
CA GLN A 197 9.50 8.93 -3.43
C GLN A 197 10.95 8.50 -3.67
N ASP A 198 11.65 8.08 -2.62
CA ASP A 198 13.06 7.71 -2.73
C ASP A 198 13.25 6.49 -3.64
N MET A 199 12.40 5.45 -3.54
CA MET A 199 12.41 4.33 -4.48
C MET A 199 12.18 4.75 -5.93
N LEU A 200 11.23 5.69 -6.16
CA LEU A 200 11.01 6.24 -7.50
C LEU A 200 12.22 7.02 -8.01
N LEU A 201 12.81 7.88 -7.17
CA LEU A 201 13.98 8.70 -7.56
C LEU A 201 15.24 7.87 -7.79
N MET A 202 15.42 6.78 -7.02
CA MET A 202 16.51 5.82 -7.26
C MET A 202 16.37 5.14 -8.63
N GLY A 203 15.14 4.86 -9.07
CA GLY A 203 14.84 4.30 -10.37
C GLY A 203 15.51 2.96 -10.68
N LYS A 204 15.91 2.22 -9.64
CA LYS A 204 16.62 0.94 -9.76
C LYS A 204 15.66 -0.23 -9.48
N PRO A 205 15.50 -1.19 -10.41
CA PRO A 205 14.63 -2.35 -10.21
C PRO A 205 14.89 -3.16 -8.94
N ASP A 206 16.15 -3.23 -8.51
CA ASP A 206 16.55 -3.99 -7.32
C ASP A 206 16.37 -3.19 -6.02
N CYS A 207 16.01 -1.92 -6.13
CA CYS A 207 15.75 -1.01 -5.01
C CYS A 207 14.24 -0.76 -4.82
N ILE A 208 13.40 -1.72 -5.14
CA ILE A 208 11.93 -1.66 -4.93
C ILE A 208 11.58 -2.69 -3.86
N TRP A 209 11.24 -2.19 -2.68
CA TRP A 209 10.84 -2.99 -1.52
C TRP A 209 9.36 -2.72 -1.19
N PRO A 210 8.47 -3.71 -1.35
CA PRO A 210 7.04 -3.52 -1.07
C PRO A 210 6.71 -3.21 0.40
N ASN A 211 7.50 -3.74 1.34
CA ASN A 211 7.35 -3.47 2.77
C ASN A 211 8.07 -2.16 3.14
N VAL A 212 7.43 -1.32 3.96
CA VAL A 212 7.98 0.01 4.32
C VAL A 212 9.21 -0.12 5.21
N SER A 213 9.24 -1.10 6.13
CA SER A 213 10.39 -1.37 6.99
C SER A 213 11.60 -1.80 6.15
N ASP A 214 11.42 -2.76 5.23
CA ASP A 214 12.47 -3.23 4.31
C ASP A 214 12.95 -2.09 3.40
N ALA A 215 12.04 -1.21 2.99
CA ALA A 215 12.37 -0.04 2.17
C ALA A 215 13.26 0.95 2.92
N LEU A 216 12.95 1.25 4.18
CA LEU A 216 13.79 2.12 5.03
C LEU A 216 15.19 1.53 5.21
N GLU A 217 15.29 0.24 5.51
CA GLU A 217 16.57 -0.47 5.65
C GLU A 217 17.36 -0.48 4.33
N GLY A 218 16.68 -0.85 3.23
CA GLY A 218 17.30 -0.93 1.91
C GLY A 218 17.81 0.43 1.40
N ILE A 219 17.04 1.51 1.58
CA ILE A 219 17.45 2.86 1.21
C ILE A 219 18.64 3.30 2.06
N ALA A 220 18.60 3.09 3.39
CA ALA A 220 19.70 3.41 4.29
C ALA A 220 21.00 2.67 3.90
N ALA A 221 20.89 1.38 3.55
CA ALA A 221 22.03 0.56 3.15
C ALA A 221 22.57 0.89 1.74
N SER A 222 21.73 1.46 0.87
CA SER A 222 22.10 1.74 -0.53
C SER A 222 23.12 2.85 -0.72
N GLY A 223 23.32 3.70 0.29
CA GLY A 223 24.16 4.91 0.19
C GLY A 223 23.56 6.02 -0.71
N TYR A 224 22.30 5.90 -1.09
CA TYR A 224 21.58 6.90 -1.91
C TYR A 224 21.46 8.25 -1.18
N GLN A 225 21.19 8.18 0.11
CA GLN A 225 21.05 9.33 1.01
C GLN A 225 21.75 9.02 2.36
N PRO A 226 22.03 10.02 3.22
CA PRO A 226 22.49 9.76 4.57
C PRO A 226 21.56 8.82 5.33
N ALA A 227 22.11 7.81 6.01
CA ALA A 227 21.34 6.76 6.67
C ALA A 227 20.55 7.25 7.91
N ALA A 228 21.06 8.28 8.61
CA ALA A 228 20.51 8.72 9.89
C ALA A 228 18.99 9.02 9.88
N PRO A 229 18.41 9.75 8.90
CA PRO A 229 16.96 9.97 8.85
C PRO A 229 16.16 8.68 8.76
N TYR A 230 16.63 7.67 8.02
CA TYR A 230 15.92 6.40 7.84
C TYR A 230 15.91 5.55 9.10
N VAL A 231 16.97 5.62 9.92
CA VAL A 231 16.99 4.96 11.25
C VAL A 231 15.90 5.57 12.15
N VAL A 232 15.81 6.89 12.18
CA VAL A 232 14.75 7.59 12.96
C VAL A 232 13.37 7.22 12.45
N LEU A 233 13.18 7.15 11.13
CA LEU A 233 11.90 6.75 10.53
C LEU A 233 11.56 5.29 10.80
N GLN A 234 12.55 4.39 10.90
CA GLN A 234 12.38 2.98 11.24
C GLN A 234 11.81 2.82 12.66
N ASP A 235 12.42 3.50 13.63
CA ASP A 235 11.95 3.49 15.02
C ASP A 235 10.53 4.08 15.12
N ALA A 236 10.27 5.17 14.39
CA ALA A 236 8.97 5.81 14.34
C ALA A 236 7.90 4.91 13.69
N LEU A 237 8.25 4.22 12.60
CA LEU A 237 7.36 3.27 11.93
C LEU A 237 6.92 2.17 12.90
N ALA A 238 7.87 1.53 13.57
CA ALA A 238 7.59 0.45 14.53
C ALA A 238 6.68 0.94 15.67
N TYR A 239 6.96 2.11 16.23
CA TYR A 239 6.17 2.71 17.31
C TYR A 239 4.74 3.03 16.87
N LEU A 240 4.57 3.71 15.73
CA LEU A 240 3.26 4.08 15.19
C LEU A 240 2.44 2.84 14.79
N GLN A 241 3.07 1.82 14.19
CA GLN A 241 2.38 0.58 13.82
C GLN A 241 1.92 -0.20 15.05
N ALA A 242 2.72 -0.27 16.12
CA ALA A 242 2.34 -0.94 17.37
C ALA A 242 1.10 -0.27 17.98
N LEU A 243 1.07 1.06 18.07
CA LEU A 243 -0.10 1.81 18.55
C LEU A 243 -1.31 1.63 17.64
N GLN A 244 -1.12 1.72 16.31
CA GLN A 244 -2.21 1.54 15.34
C GLN A 244 -2.85 0.16 15.43
N GLN A 245 -2.06 -0.88 15.63
CA GLN A 245 -2.58 -2.24 15.79
C GLN A 245 -3.47 -2.36 17.02
N VAL A 246 -3.06 -1.80 18.16
CA VAL A 246 -3.88 -1.78 19.38
C VAL A 246 -5.18 -0.98 19.17
N GLN A 247 -5.10 0.19 18.54
CA GLN A 247 -6.29 0.98 18.20
C GLN A 247 -7.28 0.19 17.35
N ARG A 248 -6.80 -0.40 16.24
CA ARG A 248 -7.64 -1.14 15.29
C ARG A 248 -8.31 -2.35 15.93
N LEU A 249 -7.62 -3.08 16.80
CA LEU A 249 -8.17 -4.23 17.52
C LEU A 249 -9.17 -3.82 18.59
N ALA A 250 -9.00 -2.66 19.24
CA ALA A 250 -9.84 -2.23 20.35
C ALA A 250 -11.11 -1.49 19.91
N VAL A 251 -11.01 -0.65 18.86
CA VAL A 251 -12.07 0.30 18.50
C VAL A 251 -12.45 0.22 17.02
N GLY A 252 -11.68 -0.48 16.21
CA GLY A 252 -11.93 -0.64 14.76
C GLY A 252 -11.67 0.63 13.93
N SER A 253 -11.48 1.81 14.56
CA SER A 253 -11.31 3.10 13.90
C SER A 253 -10.30 3.98 14.66
N GLU A 254 -10.14 5.21 14.21
CA GLU A 254 -9.37 6.24 14.92
C GLU A 254 -10.04 6.61 16.24
N ILE A 255 -9.25 6.92 17.27
CA ILE A 255 -9.70 7.26 18.59
C ILE A 255 -9.71 8.79 18.73
N ALA A 256 -10.80 9.36 19.28
CA ALA A 256 -10.79 10.75 19.75
C ALA A 256 -10.01 10.82 21.08
N ALA A 257 -9.14 11.84 21.22
CA ALA A 257 -8.22 11.94 22.36
C ALA A 257 -8.93 11.94 23.73
N ASP A 258 -10.13 12.54 23.78
CA ASP A 258 -10.87 12.75 25.03
C ASP A 258 -11.61 11.49 25.52
N ASP A 259 -11.71 10.42 24.72
CA ASP A 259 -12.54 9.25 24.98
C ASP A 259 -11.74 7.94 25.12
N ILE A 260 -10.44 7.98 25.48
CA ILE A 260 -9.64 6.77 25.62
C ILE A 260 -9.89 6.12 27.00
N PRO A 261 -10.56 4.97 27.08
CA PRO A 261 -10.78 4.29 28.36
C PRO A 261 -9.46 3.85 29.01
N ASP A 262 -9.40 3.82 30.35
CA ASP A 262 -8.17 3.45 31.08
C ASP A 262 -7.63 2.06 30.71
N GLY A 263 -8.53 1.12 30.45
CA GLY A 263 -8.12 -0.22 29.95
C GLY A 263 -7.37 -0.17 28.62
N LEU A 264 -7.74 0.76 27.73
CA LEU A 264 -7.07 0.96 26.46
C LEU A 264 -5.76 1.75 26.63
N LYS A 265 -5.73 2.78 27.51
CA LYS A 265 -4.49 3.48 27.86
C LYS A 265 -3.41 2.53 28.32
N ASN A 266 -3.78 1.59 29.22
CA ASN A 266 -2.86 0.57 29.72
C ASN A 266 -2.35 -0.37 28.62
N ARG A 267 -3.19 -0.73 27.63
CA ARG A 267 -2.77 -1.58 26.51
C ARG A 267 -1.84 -0.82 25.55
N LEU A 268 -2.13 0.44 25.28
CA LEU A 268 -1.28 1.31 24.45
C LEU A 268 0.10 1.49 25.11
N CYS A 269 0.16 1.79 26.42
CA CYS A 269 1.44 1.89 27.13
C CYS A 269 2.25 0.59 27.05
N ARG A 270 1.62 -0.57 27.25
CA ARG A 270 2.30 -1.87 27.15
C ARG A 270 2.82 -2.16 25.76
N ALA A 271 2.08 -1.78 24.70
CA ALA A 271 2.48 -2.02 23.32
C ALA A 271 3.79 -1.34 22.92
N VAL A 272 4.10 -0.20 23.56
CA VAL A 272 5.29 0.60 23.27
C VAL A 272 6.22 0.74 24.48
N ALA A 273 6.03 -0.06 25.51
CA ALA A 273 6.80 -0.06 26.77
C ALA A 273 6.89 1.33 27.43
N ALA A 274 5.83 2.13 27.35
CA ALA A 274 5.76 3.42 27.99
C ALA A 274 5.52 3.30 29.49
N GLU A 275 6.12 4.16 30.30
CA GLU A 275 6.00 4.17 31.76
C GLU A 275 4.56 4.50 32.20
N ASP A 276 3.97 5.54 31.60
CA ASP A 276 2.59 5.92 31.79
C ASP A 276 2.00 6.55 30.52
N PHE A 277 0.70 6.86 30.55
CA PHE A 277 0.01 7.38 29.38
C PHE A 277 0.47 8.81 29.01
N ASN A 278 0.80 9.64 29.99
CA ASN A 278 1.31 11.00 29.73
C ASN A 278 2.73 10.94 29.11
N ALA A 279 3.58 10.02 29.56
CA ALA A 279 4.89 9.77 28.96
C ALA A 279 4.74 9.30 27.50
N LEU A 280 3.77 8.39 27.23
CA LEU A 280 3.43 7.95 25.89
C LEU A 280 3.02 9.12 25.00
N GLU A 281 2.09 9.97 25.43
CA GLU A 281 1.62 11.12 24.63
C GLU A 281 2.74 12.11 24.34
N ARG A 282 3.57 12.43 25.34
CA ARG A 282 4.76 13.29 25.12
C ARG A 282 5.71 12.68 24.08
N HIS A 283 6.00 11.39 24.21
CA HIS A 283 6.88 10.70 23.27
C HIS A 283 6.28 10.67 21.85
N LEU A 284 4.99 10.33 21.72
CA LEU A 284 4.28 10.31 20.45
C LEU A 284 4.28 11.69 19.78
N ALA A 285 4.06 12.76 20.52
CA ALA A 285 4.11 14.13 20.00
C ALA A 285 5.51 14.49 19.49
N ALA A 286 6.56 14.20 20.27
CA ALA A 286 7.95 14.43 19.86
C ALA A 286 8.34 13.60 18.64
N LEU A 287 7.96 12.32 18.61
CA LEU A 287 8.21 11.41 17.50
C LEU A 287 7.55 11.94 16.21
N LYS A 288 6.27 12.32 16.26
CA LYS A 288 5.56 12.87 15.10
C LYS A 288 6.18 14.19 14.61
N ALA A 289 6.62 15.05 15.53
CA ALA A 289 7.33 16.28 15.16
C ALA A 289 8.62 15.98 14.40
N ASN A 290 9.40 15.00 14.85
CA ASN A 290 10.64 14.58 14.18
C ASN A 290 10.36 13.97 12.79
N VAL A 291 9.38 13.08 12.67
CA VAL A 291 8.98 12.50 11.37
C VAL A 291 8.52 13.61 10.42
N HIS A 292 7.73 14.57 10.91
CA HIS A 292 7.27 15.69 10.10
C HIS A 292 8.42 16.58 9.62
N ALA A 293 9.40 16.86 10.47
CA ALA A 293 10.59 17.63 10.09
C ALA A 293 11.39 16.93 8.97
N ILE A 294 11.58 15.61 9.08
CA ILE A 294 12.22 14.80 8.03
C ILE A 294 11.38 14.81 6.74
N ALA A 295 10.05 14.68 6.86
CA ALA A 295 9.15 14.71 5.71
C ALA A 295 9.16 16.09 5.03
N ALA A 296 9.17 17.17 5.79
CA ALA A 296 9.22 18.53 5.24
C ALA A 296 10.51 18.75 4.42
N GLU A 297 11.64 18.27 4.90
CA GLU A 297 12.92 18.35 4.18
C GLU A 297 12.90 17.46 2.92
N LYS A 298 12.61 16.15 3.09
CA LYS A 298 12.73 15.17 2.00
C LYS A 298 11.68 15.34 0.90
N LEU A 299 10.46 15.71 1.26
CA LEU A 299 9.36 15.94 0.31
C LEU A 299 9.26 17.41 -0.14
N GLN A 300 10.21 18.25 0.29
CA GLN A 300 10.23 19.69 -0.06
C GLN A 300 8.90 20.37 0.23
N LEU A 301 8.32 20.09 1.40
CA LEU A 301 7.07 20.71 1.80
C LEU A 301 7.30 22.17 2.21
N PRO A 302 6.37 23.08 1.91
CA PRO A 302 6.50 24.47 2.36
C PRO A 302 6.57 24.55 3.89
N ALA A 303 7.30 25.52 4.40
CA ALA A 303 7.28 25.83 5.82
C ALA A 303 5.82 26.08 6.25
N THR A 304 5.38 25.39 7.27
CA THR A 304 4.06 25.61 7.87
C THR A 304 4.13 26.87 8.74
N ASP A 305 3.32 27.88 8.39
CA ASP A 305 3.05 29.03 9.26
C ASP A 305 2.41 28.59 10.57
#